data_4cd0fe7e3c064c4707671c1be1f2bdb3
#
_entry.id   4cd0fe7e3c064c4707671c1be1f2bdb3
#
_cell.length_a   1.000
_cell.length_b   1.000
_cell.length_c   1.000
_cell.angle_alpha   90.00
_cell.angle_beta   90.00
_cell.angle_gamma   90.00
#
_symmetry.space_group_name_H-M   'P 1'
#
loop_
_entity.id
_entity.type
_entity.pdbx_description
1 polymer ?
#
loop_
_entity_poly.entity_id
_entity_poly.type
_entity_poly.pdbx_seq_one_letter_code
_entity_poly.pdbx_strand_id
1 'polypeptide(L)'
;VGNRGVITAQDVKRVPAMVAASKIEAGREIIHAIPISYSLDGQRGISNPLGMHSENLEVETHLVTGAIPVVAKLVSAVEGAGVKVDALVLEPLASGEAVLTPEEKRKGAVLVDIGGGTTDVVVFKKNRIHFTAVLPVGGYQFSNDICLTYNTPYAAAEAAKLAYAHTEPSTVRPEEEISLPVTGRTTELKIL
;
A
#
# COMPACT_ATOMS: atom_id res chain seq x y z
N VAL A 1 -3.07 -14.94 29.91
CA VAL A 1 -2.25 -16.06 29.37
C VAL A 1 -2.79 -17.36 29.99
N GLY A 2 -3.05 -18.36 29.15
CA GLY A 2 -3.47 -19.69 29.63
C GLY A 2 -2.27 -20.50 30.11
N ASN A 3 -2.59 -21.70 30.70
CA ASN A 3 -1.61 -22.77 30.90
C ASN A 3 -0.34 -22.41 31.71
N ARG A 4 -0.51 -22.08 33.00
CA ARG A 4 0.59 -21.82 33.97
C ARG A 4 1.51 -20.62 33.63
N GLY A 5 0.98 -19.61 32.97
CA GLY A 5 1.75 -18.40 32.62
C GLY A 5 2.74 -18.54 31.45
N VAL A 6 2.81 -19.69 30.78
CA VAL A 6 3.64 -19.86 29.57
C VAL A 6 2.84 -19.47 28.35
N ILE A 7 3.40 -18.59 27.52
CA ILE A 7 2.79 -18.12 26.28
C ILE A 7 2.87 -19.21 25.22
N THR A 8 1.73 -19.60 24.70
CA THR A 8 1.58 -20.63 23.66
C THR A 8 1.42 -20.02 22.27
N ALA A 9 1.60 -20.84 21.22
CA ALA A 9 1.32 -20.42 19.85
C ALA A 9 -0.15 -19.98 19.66
N GLN A 10 -1.07 -20.54 20.43
CA GLN A 10 -2.48 -20.18 20.40
C GLN A 10 -2.71 -18.77 20.99
N ASP A 11 -2.01 -18.41 22.08
CA ASP A 11 -2.07 -17.07 22.67
C ASP A 11 -1.55 -16.02 21.67
N VAL A 12 -0.40 -16.30 21.03
CA VAL A 12 0.19 -15.41 20.02
C VAL A 12 -0.74 -15.16 18.82
N LYS A 13 -1.48 -16.18 18.39
CA LYS A 13 -2.48 -16.05 17.29
C LYS A 13 -3.75 -15.34 17.74
N ARG A 14 -4.21 -15.58 18.97
CA ARG A 14 -5.48 -15.06 19.48
C ARG A 14 -5.44 -13.56 19.75
N VAL A 15 -4.35 -13.03 20.30
CA VAL A 15 -4.28 -11.65 20.79
C VAL A 15 -4.47 -10.61 19.65
N PRO A 16 -3.81 -10.72 18.48
CA PRO A 16 -4.09 -9.84 17.35
C PRO A 16 -5.53 -9.92 16.84
N ALA A 17 -6.11 -11.12 16.82
CA ALA A 17 -7.50 -11.30 16.41
C ALA A 17 -8.50 -10.63 17.36
N MET A 18 -8.22 -10.62 18.67
CA MET A 18 -9.05 -9.92 19.66
C MET A 18 -8.99 -8.40 19.49
N VAL A 19 -7.80 -7.86 19.19
CA VAL A 19 -7.64 -6.41 18.89
C VAL A 19 -8.42 -6.05 17.63
N ALA A 20 -8.36 -6.90 16.61
CA ALA A 20 -9.09 -6.73 15.38
C ALA A 20 -10.61 -6.64 15.62
N ALA A 21 -11.17 -7.48 16.49
CA ALA A 21 -12.60 -7.50 16.77
C ALA A 21 -13.12 -6.26 17.54
N SER A 22 -12.24 -5.48 18.19
CA SER A 22 -12.65 -4.44 19.14
C SER A 22 -12.65 -2.99 18.62
N LYS A 23 -12.07 -2.72 17.45
CA LYS A 23 -11.79 -1.32 16.98
C LYS A 23 -12.07 -1.03 15.51
N ILE A 24 -13.01 -1.73 14.88
CA ILE A 24 -13.33 -1.49 13.48
C ILE A 24 -14.41 -0.41 13.39
N GLU A 25 -14.18 0.60 12.56
CA GLU A 25 -15.21 1.57 12.18
C GLU A 25 -16.36 0.88 11.43
N ALA A 26 -17.57 1.37 11.61
CA ALA A 26 -18.74 0.86 10.89
C ALA A 26 -18.54 0.98 9.37
N GLY A 27 -18.89 -0.08 8.64
CA GLY A 27 -18.75 -0.11 7.17
C GLY A 27 -17.35 -0.49 6.67
N ARG A 28 -16.44 -0.87 7.55
CA ARG A 28 -15.11 -1.39 7.19
C ARG A 28 -14.93 -2.83 7.63
N GLU A 29 -14.07 -3.55 6.95
CA GLU A 29 -13.63 -4.89 7.30
C GLU A 29 -12.10 -4.96 7.42
N ILE A 30 -11.61 -5.91 8.20
CA ILE A 30 -10.17 -6.13 8.36
C ILE A 30 -9.65 -6.97 7.22
N ILE A 31 -8.65 -6.45 6.53
CA ILE A 31 -7.87 -7.18 5.53
C ILE A 31 -6.68 -7.87 6.21
N HIS A 32 -5.95 -7.12 7.06
CA HIS A 32 -4.82 -7.67 7.83
C HIS A 32 -4.79 -7.16 9.27
N ALA A 33 -4.33 -8.03 10.18
CA ALA A 33 -3.97 -7.69 11.55
C ALA A 33 -2.52 -8.17 11.79
N ILE A 34 -1.56 -7.25 11.66
CA ILE A 34 -0.12 -7.58 11.63
C ILE A 34 0.51 -7.21 12.97
N PRO A 35 1.03 -8.17 13.77
CA PRO A 35 1.70 -7.86 15.01
C PRO A 35 3.01 -7.08 14.76
N ILE A 36 3.15 -5.91 15.39
CA ILE A 36 4.37 -5.09 15.37
C ILE A 36 5.29 -5.52 16.50
N SER A 37 4.79 -5.52 17.74
CA SER A 37 5.56 -5.88 18.93
C SER A 37 4.64 -6.43 20.01
N TYR A 38 5.22 -7.17 20.96
CA TYR A 38 4.53 -7.67 22.13
C TYR A 38 5.06 -7.01 23.39
N SER A 39 4.22 -6.95 24.42
CA SER A 39 4.61 -6.58 25.78
C SER A 39 4.22 -7.70 26.73
N LEU A 40 5.11 -7.99 27.66
CA LEU A 40 4.92 -9.00 28.71
C LEU A 40 5.03 -8.34 30.08
N ASP A 41 3.93 -8.34 30.84
CA ASP A 41 3.86 -7.70 32.17
C ASP A 41 4.45 -6.28 32.19
N GLY A 42 4.17 -5.50 31.12
CA GLY A 42 4.68 -4.13 30.93
C GLY A 42 6.05 -4.01 30.25
N GLN A 43 6.79 -5.09 30.06
CA GLN A 43 8.05 -5.08 29.32
C GLN A 43 7.75 -5.06 27.81
N ARG A 44 8.07 -3.96 27.14
CA ARG A 44 7.77 -3.70 25.73
C ARG A 44 8.88 -4.18 24.77
N GLY A 45 8.54 -4.24 23.46
CA GLY A 45 9.51 -4.44 22.39
C GLY A 45 9.90 -5.91 22.16
N ILE A 46 9.12 -6.85 22.67
CA ILE A 46 9.36 -8.28 22.49
C ILE A 46 8.93 -8.69 21.09
N SER A 47 9.86 -9.28 20.34
CA SER A 47 9.60 -9.72 18.98
C SER A 47 8.91 -11.07 18.90
N ASN A 48 9.27 -12.01 19.76
CA ASN A 48 8.66 -13.34 19.82
C ASN A 48 8.44 -13.74 21.28
N PRO A 49 7.19 -13.72 21.76
CA PRO A 49 6.88 -14.05 23.14
C PRO A 49 6.69 -15.55 23.38
N LEU A 50 6.75 -16.40 22.33
CA LEU A 50 6.48 -17.84 22.42
C LEU A 50 7.40 -18.53 23.44
N GLY A 51 6.81 -19.26 24.38
CA GLY A 51 7.54 -20.00 25.41
C GLY A 51 8.00 -19.13 26.59
N MET A 52 7.80 -17.83 26.55
CA MET A 52 8.12 -16.92 27.68
C MET A 52 7.03 -17.01 28.75
N HIS A 53 7.40 -16.71 30.00
CA HIS A 53 6.46 -16.62 31.10
C HIS A 53 5.92 -15.21 31.25
N SER A 54 4.59 -15.06 31.37
CA SER A 54 3.92 -13.80 31.65
C SER A 54 2.49 -14.04 32.12
N GLU A 55 2.00 -13.16 32.96
CA GLU A 55 0.58 -13.13 33.34
C GLU A 55 -0.25 -12.37 32.30
N ASN A 56 0.31 -11.26 31.76
CA ASN A 56 -0.32 -10.39 30.79
C ASN A 56 0.46 -10.36 29.49
N LEU A 57 -0.20 -10.68 28.38
CA LEU A 57 0.31 -10.57 27.03
C LEU A 57 -0.45 -9.45 26.31
N GLU A 58 0.28 -8.42 25.91
CA GLU A 58 -0.22 -7.34 25.08
C GLU A 58 0.42 -7.40 23.69
N VAL A 59 -0.26 -6.90 22.68
CA VAL A 59 0.25 -6.78 21.32
C VAL A 59 -0.03 -5.42 20.74
N GLU A 60 0.97 -4.82 20.16
CA GLU A 60 0.84 -3.70 19.25
C GLU A 60 0.62 -4.26 17.84
N THR A 61 -0.53 -3.93 17.24
CA THR A 61 -0.97 -4.52 15.97
C THR A 61 -1.23 -3.42 14.95
N HIS A 62 -0.64 -3.56 13.76
CA HIS A 62 -1.00 -2.77 12.61
C HIS A 62 -2.25 -3.36 11.96
N LEU A 63 -3.35 -2.59 11.97
CA LEU A 63 -4.61 -2.98 11.36
C LEU A 63 -4.75 -2.34 9.97
N VAL A 64 -4.95 -3.18 8.98
CA VAL A 64 -5.30 -2.77 7.63
C VAL A 64 -6.77 -3.06 7.41
N THR A 65 -7.53 -2.04 7.06
CA THR A 65 -8.97 -2.17 6.84
C THR A 65 -9.36 -1.65 5.47
N GLY A 66 -10.36 -2.27 4.85
CA GLY A 66 -10.99 -1.83 3.61
C GLY A 66 -12.45 -1.44 3.82
N ALA A 67 -12.98 -0.53 3.00
CA ALA A 67 -14.42 -0.26 2.97
C ALA A 67 -15.14 -1.47 2.37
N ILE A 68 -16.11 -2.05 3.08
CA ILE A 68 -16.84 -3.26 2.68
C ILE A 68 -17.36 -3.18 1.23
N PRO A 69 -18.02 -2.09 0.78
CA PRO A 69 -18.53 -2.04 -0.59
C PRO A 69 -17.42 -2.01 -1.65
N VAL A 70 -16.25 -1.47 -1.34
CA VAL A 70 -15.12 -1.41 -2.28
C VAL A 70 -14.48 -2.78 -2.41
N VAL A 71 -14.23 -3.44 -1.29
CA VAL A 71 -13.69 -4.80 -1.25
C VAL A 71 -14.63 -5.78 -1.95
N ALA A 72 -15.94 -5.71 -1.65
CA ALA A 72 -16.94 -6.55 -2.29
C ALA A 72 -16.99 -6.38 -3.83
N LYS A 73 -16.86 -5.14 -4.32
CA LYS A 73 -16.79 -4.88 -5.77
C LYS A 73 -15.54 -5.51 -6.40
N LEU A 74 -14.38 -5.39 -5.74
CA LEU A 74 -13.15 -5.99 -6.24
C LEU A 74 -13.26 -7.53 -6.31
N VAL A 75 -13.73 -8.15 -5.23
CA VAL A 75 -13.96 -9.60 -5.18
C VAL A 75 -14.94 -10.03 -6.27
N SER A 76 -16.10 -9.36 -6.38
CA SER A 76 -17.11 -9.67 -7.40
C SER A 76 -16.59 -9.53 -8.84
N ALA A 77 -15.69 -8.56 -9.10
CA ALA A 77 -15.09 -8.39 -10.43
C ALA A 77 -14.19 -9.57 -10.81
N VAL A 78 -13.39 -10.06 -9.86
CA VAL A 78 -12.50 -11.22 -10.07
C VAL A 78 -13.32 -12.51 -10.22
N GLU A 79 -14.29 -12.72 -9.34
CA GLU A 79 -15.15 -13.90 -9.37
C GLU A 79 -16.05 -13.91 -10.61
N GLY A 80 -16.51 -12.73 -11.06
CA GLY A 80 -17.25 -12.57 -12.30
C GLY A 80 -16.45 -12.95 -13.56
N ALA A 81 -15.12 -12.90 -13.48
CA ALA A 81 -14.21 -13.43 -14.51
C ALA A 81 -13.95 -14.94 -14.39
N GLY A 82 -14.63 -15.64 -13.48
CA GLY A 82 -14.52 -17.08 -13.28
C GLY A 82 -13.33 -17.52 -12.41
N VAL A 83 -12.69 -16.58 -11.70
CA VAL A 83 -11.56 -16.85 -10.81
C VAL A 83 -12.01 -16.75 -9.35
N LYS A 84 -11.77 -17.78 -8.56
CA LYS A 84 -12.08 -17.78 -7.12
C LYS A 84 -11.07 -16.93 -6.36
N VAL A 85 -11.55 -16.07 -5.46
CA VAL A 85 -10.71 -15.30 -4.54
C VAL A 85 -10.51 -16.10 -3.25
N ASP A 86 -9.28 -16.52 -2.97
CA ASP A 86 -8.94 -17.24 -1.75
C ASP A 86 -8.50 -16.32 -0.61
N ALA A 87 -7.88 -15.17 -0.93
CA ALA A 87 -7.42 -14.20 0.06
C ALA A 87 -7.28 -12.80 -0.54
N LEU A 88 -7.38 -11.80 0.34
CA LEU A 88 -7.04 -10.41 0.04
C LEU A 88 -5.67 -10.10 0.62
N VAL A 89 -4.78 -9.53 -0.19
CA VAL A 89 -3.44 -9.13 0.23
C VAL A 89 -3.25 -7.65 -0.09
N LEU A 90 -2.78 -6.89 0.89
CA LEU A 90 -2.44 -5.49 0.68
C LEU A 90 -1.30 -5.37 -0.34
N GLU A 91 -1.46 -4.53 -1.34
CA GLU A 91 -0.52 -4.38 -2.47
C GLU A 91 0.94 -4.18 -2.02
N PRO A 92 1.31 -3.21 -1.14
CA PRO A 92 2.69 -3.04 -0.72
C PRO A 92 3.28 -4.23 0.06
N LEU A 93 2.44 -5.13 0.59
CA LEU A 93 2.92 -6.40 1.15
C LEU A 93 3.37 -7.36 0.04
N ALA A 94 2.54 -7.49 -1.00
CA ALA A 94 2.86 -8.33 -2.14
C ALA A 94 4.11 -7.81 -2.87
N SER A 95 4.18 -6.51 -3.14
CA SER A 95 5.34 -5.84 -3.72
C SER A 95 6.60 -6.04 -2.88
N GLY A 96 6.48 -5.93 -1.54
CA GLY A 96 7.58 -6.18 -0.61
C GLY A 96 8.08 -7.62 -0.62
N GLU A 97 7.21 -8.61 -0.85
CA GLU A 97 7.64 -10.01 -1.01
C GLU A 97 8.37 -10.23 -2.34
N ALA A 98 7.99 -9.51 -3.38
CA ALA A 98 8.58 -9.66 -4.71
C ALA A 98 9.96 -9.00 -4.84
N VAL A 99 10.19 -7.84 -4.20
CA VAL A 99 11.36 -7.00 -4.48
C VAL A 99 12.36 -6.89 -3.33
N LEU A 100 11.95 -7.15 -2.07
CA LEU A 100 12.83 -7.00 -0.90
C LEU A 100 13.33 -8.36 -0.40
N THR A 101 14.62 -8.43 -0.16
CA THR A 101 15.23 -9.58 0.51
C THR A 101 14.89 -9.61 2.01
N PRO A 102 14.95 -10.79 2.66
CA PRO A 102 14.78 -10.88 4.12
C PRO A 102 15.79 -10.03 4.90
N GLU A 103 16.99 -9.85 4.37
CA GLU A 103 18.03 -9.04 5.00
C GLU A 103 17.69 -7.56 4.98
N GLU A 104 17.18 -7.03 3.86
CA GLU A 104 16.72 -5.65 3.73
C GLU A 104 15.54 -5.37 4.67
N LYS A 105 14.53 -6.26 4.69
CA LYS A 105 13.41 -6.16 5.64
C LYS A 105 13.88 -6.19 7.10
N ARG A 106 14.92 -6.95 7.41
CA ARG A 106 15.49 -7.04 8.77
C ARG A 106 16.25 -5.78 9.16
N LYS A 107 17.10 -5.25 8.27
CA LYS A 107 17.90 -4.03 8.49
C LYS A 107 17.01 -2.78 8.55
N GLY A 108 15.99 -2.74 7.74
CA GLY A 108 15.07 -1.63 7.56
C GLY A 108 15.07 -1.19 6.10
N ALA A 109 13.87 -1.14 5.52
CA ALA A 109 13.64 -0.70 4.16
C ALA A 109 12.36 0.12 4.08
N VAL A 110 12.34 1.09 3.20
CA VAL A 110 11.13 1.78 2.75
C VAL A 110 10.87 1.32 1.33
N LEU A 111 9.68 0.76 1.09
CA LEU A 111 9.20 0.45 -0.24
C LEU A 111 8.18 1.50 -0.63
N VAL A 112 8.33 2.03 -1.84
CA VAL A 112 7.40 2.97 -2.45
C VAL A 112 6.92 2.33 -3.75
N ASP A 113 5.62 2.07 -3.83
CA ASP A 113 4.96 1.50 -5.00
C ASP A 113 4.15 2.61 -5.68
N ILE A 114 4.58 3.03 -6.85
CA ILE A 114 3.97 4.15 -7.59
C ILE A 114 3.15 3.58 -8.73
N GLY A 115 1.84 3.52 -8.51
CA GLY A 115 0.87 3.02 -9.48
C GLY A 115 0.29 4.10 -10.39
N GLY A 116 -0.77 3.73 -11.11
CA GLY A 116 -1.50 4.67 -11.95
C GLY A 116 -2.29 5.70 -11.16
N GLY A 117 -2.96 5.31 -10.08
CA GLY A 117 -3.85 6.17 -9.28
C GLY A 117 -3.37 6.45 -7.86
N THR A 118 -2.53 5.59 -7.31
CA THR A 118 -2.03 5.66 -5.94
C THR A 118 -0.52 5.49 -5.87
N THR A 119 0.05 5.99 -4.78
CA THR A 119 1.41 5.68 -4.35
C THR A 119 1.32 5.07 -2.96
N ASP A 120 1.74 3.83 -2.84
CA ASP A 120 1.72 3.06 -1.61
C ASP A 120 3.11 3.06 -0.97
N VAL A 121 3.16 3.33 0.32
CA VAL A 121 4.41 3.36 1.10
C VAL A 121 4.33 2.35 2.21
N VAL A 122 5.35 1.51 2.35
CA VAL A 122 5.49 0.61 3.49
C VAL A 122 6.90 0.69 4.07
N VAL A 123 6.97 0.74 5.39
CA VAL A 123 8.23 0.74 6.14
C VAL A 123 8.41 -0.61 6.82
N PHE A 124 9.46 -1.31 6.43
CA PHE A 124 9.90 -2.55 7.07
C PHE A 124 11.02 -2.28 8.07
N LYS A 125 11.00 -2.97 9.20
CA LYS A 125 12.06 -3.00 10.21
C LYS A 125 12.00 -4.28 11.01
N LYS A 126 13.12 -4.94 11.24
CA LYS A 126 13.21 -6.23 11.97
C LYS A 126 12.27 -7.30 11.39
N ASN A 127 12.16 -7.38 10.06
CA ASN A 127 11.24 -8.24 9.31
C ASN A 127 9.74 -8.01 9.62
N ARG A 128 9.37 -6.80 10.03
CA ARG A 128 7.98 -6.43 10.36
C ARG A 128 7.60 -5.14 9.68
N ILE A 129 6.33 -4.98 9.45
CA ILE A 129 5.76 -3.71 8.99
C ILE A 129 5.60 -2.81 10.19
N HIS A 130 6.17 -1.61 10.08
CA HIS A 130 6.05 -0.56 11.08
C HIS A 130 5.03 0.51 10.68
N PHE A 131 4.89 0.74 9.38
CA PHE A 131 4.04 1.80 8.87
C PHE A 131 3.58 1.48 7.45
N THR A 132 2.35 1.85 7.11
CA THR A 132 1.85 1.89 5.75
C THR A 132 1.11 3.21 5.52
N ALA A 133 1.20 3.74 4.30
CA ALA A 133 0.41 4.88 3.86
C ALA A 133 0.02 4.68 2.40
N VAL A 134 -1.13 5.21 2.03
CA VAL A 134 -1.61 5.28 0.66
C VAL A 134 -1.82 6.75 0.32
N LEU A 135 -1.14 7.22 -0.71
CA LEU A 135 -1.29 8.56 -1.26
C LEU A 135 -2.14 8.47 -2.53
N PRO A 136 -3.24 9.24 -2.66
CA PRO A 136 -4.08 9.21 -3.85
C PRO A 136 -3.45 10.00 -5.02
N VAL A 137 -2.20 9.73 -5.30
CA VAL A 137 -1.41 10.34 -6.37
C VAL A 137 -0.62 9.26 -7.08
N GLY A 138 -0.69 9.22 -8.40
CA GLY A 138 0.02 8.28 -9.25
C GLY A 138 0.18 8.83 -10.67
N GLY A 139 0.52 7.98 -11.62
CA GLY A 139 0.77 8.38 -13.01
C GLY A 139 -0.40 9.07 -13.70
N TYR A 140 -1.65 8.73 -13.28
CA TYR A 140 -2.86 9.34 -13.81
C TYR A 140 -2.93 10.85 -13.58
N GLN A 141 -2.53 11.33 -12.41
CA GLN A 141 -2.60 12.75 -12.06
C GLN A 141 -1.73 13.60 -13.00
N PHE A 142 -0.52 13.11 -13.31
CA PHE A 142 0.36 13.82 -14.27
C PHE A 142 -0.28 13.93 -15.65
N SER A 143 -0.86 12.86 -16.18
CA SER A 143 -1.55 12.88 -17.47
C SER A 143 -2.79 13.77 -17.44
N ASN A 144 -3.53 13.75 -16.32
CA ASN A 144 -4.69 14.61 -16.13
C ASN A 144 -4.31 16.08 -16.05
N ASP A 145 -3.21 16.42 -15.41
CA ASP A 145 -2.70 17.80 -15.33
C ASP A 145 -2.30 18.33 -16.71
N ILE A 146 -1.64 17.52 -17.53
CA ILE A 146 -1.35 17.84 -18.93
C ILE A 146 -2.67 18.05 -19.72
N CYS A 147 -3.62 17.12 -19.55
CA CYS A 147 -4.93 17.17 -20.20
C CYS A 147 -5.66 18.47 -19.88
N LEU A 148 -5.73 18.85 -18.62
CA LEU A 148 -6.42 20.07 -18.17
C LEU A 148 -5.66 21.36 -18.57
N THR A 149 -4.35 21.37 -18.41
CA THR A 149 -3.51 22.55 -18.70
C THR A 149 -3.56 22.92 -20.18
N TYR A 150 -3.49 21.94 -21.06
CA TYR A 150 -3.40 22.14 -22.50
C TYR A 150 -4.71 21.87 -23.24
N ASN A 151 -5.79 21.54 -22.52
CA ASN A 151 -7.08 21.16 -23.11
C ASN A 151 -6.94 20.10 -24.22
N THR A 152 -6.12 19.07 -23.94
CA THR A 152 -5.84 17.98 -24.87
C THR A 152 -6.60 16.71 -24.45
N PRO A 153 -6.95 15.78 -25.36
CA PRO A 153 -7.52 14.50 -24.97
C PRO A 153 -6.57 13.70 -24.07
N TYR A 154 -7.13 12.98 -23.08
CA TYR A 154 -6.33 12.21 -22.12
C TYR A 154 -5.34 11.24 -22.79
N ALA A 155 -5.74 10.56 -23.86
CA ALA A 155 -4.87 9.64 -24.59
C ALA A 155 -3.63 10.33 -25.18
N ALA A 156 -3.77 11.58 -25.64
CA ALA A 156 -2.64 12.38 -26.15
C ALA A 156 -1.76 12.88 -25.01
N ALA A 157 -2.37 13.30 -23.89
CA ALA A 157 -1.64 13.68 -22.68
C ALA A 157 -0.81 12.52 -22.11
N GLU A 158 -1.38 11.32 -22.05
CA GLU A 158 -0.69 10.10 -21.61
C GLU A 158 0.46 9.74 -22.53
N ALA A 159 0.25 9.80 -23.86
CA ALA A 159 1.30 9.54 -24.84
C ALA A 159 2.44 10.56 -24.73
N ALA A 160 2.13 11.83 -24.55
CA ALA A 160 3.13 12.89 -24.35
C ALA A 160 3.93 12.69 -23.07
N LYS A 161 3.25 12.37 -21.94
CA LYS A 161 3.92 12.04 -20.68
C LYS A 161 4.91 10.89 -20.86
N LEU A 162 4.48 9.79 -21.46
CA LEU A 162 5.31 8.60 -21.64
C LEU A 162 6.52 8.83 -22.56
N ALA A 163 6.36 9.71 -23.57
CA ALA A 163 7.40 9.96 -24.55
C ALA A 163 8.40 11.05 -24.13
N TYR A 164 7.94 12.07 -23.40
CA TYR A 164 8.69 13.33 -23.22
C TYR A 164 8.85 13.79 -21.78
N ALA A 165 8.09 13.22 -20.79
CA ALA A 165 8.21 13.68 -19.43
C ALA A 165 9.57 13.34 -18.81
N HIS A 166 10.18 14.33 -18.18
CA HIS A 166 11.44 14.21 -17.45
C HIS A 166 11.29 14.72 -16.03
N THR A 167 12.02 14.11 -15.10
CA THR A 167 12.10 14.57 -13.70
C THR A 167 13.21 15.59 -13.50
N GLU A 168 14.13 15.72 -14.48
CA GLU A 168 15.28 16.62 -14.44
C GLU A 168 15.16 17.63 -15.61
N PRO A 169 14.75 18.89 -15.34
CA PRO A 169 14.54 19.91 -16.37
C PRO A 169 15.78 20.19 -17.24
N SER A 170 16.97 20.03 -16.68
CA SER A 170 18.24 20.27 -17.39
C SER A 170 18.50 19.26 -18.53
N THR A 171 17.76 18.15 -18.56
CA THR A 171 17.88 17.15 -19.63
C THR A 171 17.02 17.48 -20.85
N VAL A 172 16.06 18.39 -20.71
CA VAL A 172 15.18 18.83 -21.79
C VAL A 172 15.91 19.89 -22.62
N ARG A 173 15.91 19.68 -23.93
CA ARG A 173 16.55 20.68 -24.85
C ARG A 173 15.63 21.90 -24.99
N PRO A 174 16.17 23.13 -24.96
CA PRO A 174 15.36 24.33 -25.04
C PRO A 174 14.55 24.48 -26.35
N GLU A 175 14.96 23.77 -27.41
CA GLU A 175 14.30 23.81 -28.73
C GLU A 175 13.33 22.63 -28.93
N GLU A 176 13.11 21.78 -27.92
CA GLU A 176 12.24 20.61 -28.03
C GLU A 176 10.79 21.06 -27.96
N GLU A 177 10.07 20.95 -29.07
CA GLU A 177 8.64 21.25 -29.16
C GLU A 177 7.83 19.96 -29.22
N ILE A 178 6.74 19.91 -28.47
CA ILE A 178 5.78 18.82 -28.49
C ILE A 178 4.46 19.33 -29.10
N SER A 179 3.93 18.61 -30.09
CA SER A 179 2.62 18.92 -30.68
C SER A 179 1.54 18.12 -29.95
N LEU A 180 0.56 18.83 -29.39
CA LEU A 180 -0.62 18.24 -28.75
C LEU A 180 -1.90 18.64 -29.47
N PRO A 181 -2.81 17.69 -29.77
CA PRO A 181 -4.14 18.02 -30.28
C PRO A 181 -4.95 18.75 -29.21
N VAL A 182 -5.67 19.80 -29.59
CA VAL A 182 -6.54 20.55 -28.68
C VAL A 182 -7.98 20.09 -28.85
N THR A 183 -8.64 19.77 -27.74
CA THR A 183 -10.04 19.30 -27.75
C THR A 183 -10.95 20.35 -28.40
N GLY A 184 -11.71 19.93 -29.39
CA GLY A 184 -12.65 20.79 -30.14
C GLY A 184 -11.99 21.73 -31.14
N ARG A 185 -10.72 21.57 -31.48
CA ARG A 185 -9.99 22.34 -32.51
C ARG A 185 -9.33 21.39 -33.51
N THR A 186 -9.12 21.89 -34.74
CA THR A 186 -8.36 21.19 -35.78
C THR A 186 -6.86 21.50 -35.76
N THR A 187 -6.45 22.43 -34.91
CA THR A 187 -5.05 22.88 -34.78
C THR A 187 -4.40 22.21 -33.53
N GLU A 188 -3.15 21.86 -33.68
CA GLU A 188 -2.31 21.39 -32.58
C GLU A 188 -1.69 22.56 -31.83
N LEU A 189 -1.52 22.38 -30.52
CA LEU A 189 -0.76 23.30 -29.67
C LEU A 189 0.69 22.82 -29.61
N LYS A 190 1.63 23.72 -29.94
CA LYS A 190 3.06 23.48 -29.73
C LYS A 190 3.46 24.01 -28.36
N ILE A 191 4.08 23.16 -27.56
CA ILE A 191 4.59 23.47 -26.22
C ILE A 191 6.07 23.14 -26.13
N LEU A 192 6.79 23.95 -25.34
CA LEU A 192 8.20 23.74 -25.00
C LEU A 192 8.34 22.79 -23.82
#